data_63b29824938b1607bb73d4360e44987f
#
_entry.id   63b29824938b1607bb73d4360e44987f
#
_cell.length_a   1.000
_cell.length_b   1.000
_cell.length_c   1.000
_cell.angle_alpha   90.00
_cell.angle_beta   90.00
_cell.angle_gamma   90.00
#
_symmetry.space_group_name_H-M   'P 1'
#
loop_
_entity.id
_entity.type
_entity.pdbx_description
1 polymer ?
#
loop_
_entity_poly.entity_id
_entity_poly.type
_entity_poly.pdbx_seq_one_letter_code
_entity_poly.pdbx_strand_id
1 'polypeptide(L)'
;MKKLFVISACLIALFSCQRMEEVLESHVVEFEVIDEHADQTRAYHDFEENKAIWENGDLIGCFAGMNVNLAFTNSKEDPKTFTGSVLGEPDLYSFYFPFNSSATAEGTIVTSVLPVEQRLETGQYGTPPPMTAQSDDPSNKGVAFHN
;
A
#
# COMPACT_ATOMS: atom_id res chain seq x y z
N MET A 1 -0.74 -23.88 -59.97
CA MET A 1 -1.70 -23.66 -58.88
C MET A 1 -1.25 -24.15 -57.50
N LYS A 2 -0.18 -24.96 -57.36
CA LYS A 2 0.30 -25.41 -56.02
C LYS A 2 1.19 -24.41 -55.26
N LYS A 3 1.71 -23.36 -55.90
CA LYS A 3 2.59 -22.37 -55.29
C LYS A 3 1.88 -21.20 -54.60
N LEU A 4 0.60 -20.97 -54.89
CA LEU A 4 -0.19 -19.89 -54.30
C LEU A 4 -0.71 -20.22 -52.91
N PHE A 5 -0.91 -21.50 -52.60
CA PHE A 5 -1.41 -21.95 -51.29
C PHE A 5 -0.38 -21.84 -50.16
N VAL A 6 0.91 -21.98 -50.48
CA VAL A 6 1.99 -21.92 -49.48
C VAL A 6 2.22 -20.48 -48.96
N ILE A 7 2.05 -19.49 -49.83
CA ILE A 7 2.22 -18.08 -49.46
C ILE A 7 1.08 -17.59 -48.56
N SER A 8 -0.15 -18.08 -48.78
CA SER A 8 -1.30 -17.72 -47.94
C SER A 8 -1.20 -18.28 -46.51
N ALA A 9 -0.62 -19.48 -46.35
CA ALA A 9 -0.45 -20.08 -45.03
C ALA A 9 0.64 -19.39 -44.18
N CYS A 10 1.69 -18.85 -44.80
CA CYS A 10 2.74 -18.09 -44.09
C CYS A 10 2.27 -16.70 -43.63
N LEU A 11 1.34 -16.05 -44.32
CA LEU A 11 0.82 -14.74 -43.92
C LEU A 11 -0.08 -14.82 -42.67
N ILE A 12 -0.78 -15.94 -42.47
CA ILE A 12 -1.65 -16.12 -41.28
C ILE A 12 -0.82 -16.37 -40.00
N ALA A 13 0.37 -16.96 -40.12
CA ALA A 13 1.24 -17.23 -38.97
C ALA A 13 1.90 -15.98 -38.39
N LEU A 14 1.95 -14.87 -39.13
CA LEU A 14 2.56 -13.62 -38.67
C LEU A 14 1.61 -12.75 -37.84
N PHE A 15 0.32 -13.03 -37.83
CA PHE A 15 -0.66 -12.29 -37.02
C PHE A 15 -0.92 -12.90 -35.65
N SER A 16 -0.26 -14.03 -35.28
CA SER A 16 -0.56 -14.76 -34.04
C SER A 16 0.30 -14.38 -32.85
N CYS A 17 1.13 -13.36 -32.93
CA CYS A 17 1.99 -12.93 -31.80
C CYS A 17 1.92 -11.43 -31.52
N GLN A 18 0.74 -10.86 -31.48
CA GLN A 18 0.53 -9.64 -30.72
C GLN A 18 0.01 -10.05 -29.33
N ARG A 19 0.93 -10.48 -28.44
CA ARG A 19 0.69 -10.30 -27.02
C ARG A 19 0.57 -8.80 -26.81
N MET A 20 -0.65 -8.33 -26.58
CA MET A 20 -0.84 -7.04 -25.92
C MET A 20 -0.21 -7.22 -24.54
N GLU A 21 1.02 -6.73 -24.37
CA GLU A 21 1.52 -6.42 -23.04
C GLU A 21 0.58 -5.30 -22.55
N GLU A 22 -0.31 -5.60 -21.64
CA GLU A 22 -1.00 -4.58 -20.87
C GLU A 22 0.09 -3.76 -20.19
N VAL A 23 0.33 -2.57 -20.69
CA VAL A 23 1.20 -1.60 -20.04
C VAL A 23 0.44 -1.17 -18.78
N LEU A 24 0.82 -1.74 -17.64
CA LEU A 24 0.28 -1.31 -16.36
C LEU A 24 0.74 0.12 -16.12
N GLU A 25 -0.21 1.03 -16.13
CA GLU A 25 0.05 2.44 -15.82
C GLU A 25 0.21 2.61 -14.32
N SER A 26 1.16 3.47 -13.92
CA SER A 26 1.32 3.89 -12.54
C SER A 26 0.43 5.09 -12.30
N HIS A 27 -0.32 5.06 -11.19
CA HIS A 27 -1.13 6.20 -10.75
C HIS A 27 -0.85 6.54 -9.29
N VAL A 28 -1.17 7.76 -8.91
CA VAL A 28 -1.05 8.22 -7.53
C VAL A 28 -2.33 7.88 -6.78
N VAL A 29 -2.17 7.20 -5.65
CA VAL A 29 -3.25 6.95 -4.70
C VAL A 29 -3.02 7.85 -3.49
N GLU A 30 -4.04 8.61 -3.13
CA GLU A 30 -4.09 9.45 -1.94
C GLU A 30 -5.27 9.03 -1.09
N PHE A 31 -5.07 8.91 0.22
CA PHE A 31 -6.14 8.55 1.14
C PHE A 31 -5.96 9.24 2.50
N GLU A 32 -7.06 9.41 3.21
CA GLU A 32 -7.08 9.89 4.58
C GLU A 32 -7.21 8.71 5.54
N VAL A 33 -6.42 8.72 6.62
CA VAL A 33 -6.62 7.80 7.74
C VAL A 33 -7.81 8.25 8.55
N ILE A 34 -8.83 7.39 8.61
CA ILE A 34 -10.06 7.64 9.36
C ILE A 34 -10.02 6.91 10.71
N ASP A 35 -10.45 7.59 11.76
CA ASP A 35 -10.56 7.00 13.09
C ASP A 35 -11.96 6.39 13.25
N GLU A 36 -12.15 5.10 12.90
CA GLU A 36 -13.42 4.41 13.19
C GLU A 36 -13.63 4.21 14.70
N HIS A 37 -12.53 4.15 15.46
CA HIS A 37 -12.55 4.11 16.92
C HIS A 37 -11.41 4.98 17.43
N ALA A 38 -11.72 6.18 17.86
CA ALA A 38 -10.77 7.19 18.37
C ALA A 38 -9.87 6.68 19.53
N ASP A 39 -10.21 5.54 20.12
CA ASP A 39 -9.50 4.96 21.27
C ASP A 39 -8.41 3.95 20.89
N GLN A 40 -8.23 3.56 19.61
CA GLN A 40 -7.37 2.43 19.23
C GLN A 40 -6.31 2.67 18.17
N THR A 41 -6.33 3.77 17.43
CA THR A 41 -5.31 4.09 16.42
C THR A 41 -4.18 4.91 17.03
N ARG A 42 -2.91 4.44 16.92
CA ARG A 42 -1.79 5.09 17.58
C ARG A 42 -0.51 5.04 16.75
N ALA A 43 -0.16 6.12 16.08
CA ALA A 43 1.24 6.39 15.76
C ALA A 43 1.97 6.98 16.99
N TYR A 44 1.39 7.93 17.64
CA TYR A 44 1.78 8.50 18.95
C TYR A 44 0.51 8.64 19.78
N HIS A 45 0.56 8.29 21.05
CA HIS A 45 -0.56 8.48 21.98
C HIS A 45 -0.38 9.77 22.76
N ASP A 46 -1.21 10.75 22.46
CA ASP A 46 -1.37 11.91 23.33
C ASP A 46 -2.23 11.53 24.54
N PHE A 47 -1.61 11.48 25.72
CA PHE A 47 -2.29 11.11 26.96
C PHE A 47 -3.26 12.17 27.45
N GLU A 48 -3.10 13.44 27.04
CA GLU A 48 -3.98 14.52 27.46
C GLU A 48 -5.28 14.50 26.64
N GLU A 49 -5.20 14.19 25.37
CA GLU A 49 -6.36 14.16 24.47
C GLU A 49 -6.88 12.73 24.19
N ASN A 50 -6.14 11.71 24.59
CA ASN A 50 -6.44 10.28 24.32
C ASN A 50 -6.63 9.98 22.83
N LYS A 51 -5.84 10.63 21.98
CA LYS A 51 -5.90 10.51 20.53
C LYS A 51 -4.61 9.96 19.95
N ALA A 52 -4.73 9.26 18.84
CA ALA A 52 -3.59 8.94 18.01
C ALA A 52 -3.22 10.15 17.16
N ILE A 53 -1.94 10.47 17.11
CA ILE A 53 -1.41 11.57 16.29
C ILE A 53 -0.46 10.98 15.28
N TRP A 54 -0.72 11.25 14.00
CA TRP A 54 0.22 10.98 12.92
C TRP A 54 1.24 12.12 12.86
N GLU A 55 2.51 11.76 12.83
CA GLU A 55 3.60 12.74 12.75
C GLU A 55 4.05 12.93 11.31
N ASN A 56 4.58 14.13 11.02
CA ASN A 56 5.13 14.41 9.70
C ASN A 56 6.37 13.53 9.44
N GLY A 57 6.33 12.75 8.39
CA GLY A 57 7.35 11.80 8.00
C GLY A 57 7.03 10.36 8.35
N ASP A 58 5.86 10.08 8.95
CA ASP A 58 5.37 8.73 9.10
C ASP A 58 5.20 8.05 7.74
N LEU A 59 5.55 6.78 7.70
CA LEU A 59 5.47 5.95 6.50
C LEU A 59 4.55 4.77 6.77
N ILE A 60 3.61 4.56 5.85
CA ILE A 60 2.73 3.38 5.81
C ILE A 60 3.21 2.45 4.70
N GLY A 61 3.28 1.16 4.97
CA GLY A 61 3.54 0.13 3.97
C GLY A 61 2.25 -0.33 3.31
N CYS A 62 2.33 -0.69 2.03
CA CYS A 62 1.19 -1.20 1.28
C CYS A 62 1.59 -2.37 0.37
N PHE A 63 0.76 -3.39 0.36
CA PHE A 63 0.76 -4.47 -0.62
C PHE A 63 -0.56 -4.41 -1.39
N ALA A 64 -0.49 -4.35 -2.72
CA ALA A 64 -1.67 -4.18 -3.56
C ALA A 64 -1.48 -4.83 -4.94
N GLY A 65 -2.17 -5.91 -5.22
CA GLY A 65 -2.04 -6.65 -6.48
C GLY A 65 -0.60 -7.14 -6.72
N MET A 66 0.03 -6.67 -7.78
CA MET A 66 1.44 -6.99 -8.11
C MET A 66 2.44 -6.06 -7.40
N ASN A 67 1.96 -5.05 -6.69
CA ASN A 67 2.80 -4.11 -5.97
C ASN A 67 3.27 -4.72 -4.65
N VAL A 68 4.57 -4.71 -4.43
CA VAL A 68 5.18 -5.31 -3.26
C VAL A 68 5.80 -4.23 -2.39
N ASN A 69 5.29 -4.12 -1.16
CA ASN A 69 5.84 -3.28 -0.10
C ASN A 69 6.09 -1.81 -0.52
N LEU A 70 5.05 -1.18 -1.05
CA LEU A 70 5.08 0.23 -1.40
C LEU A 70 5.11 1.09 -0.13
N ALA A 71 5.87 2.19 -0.15
CA ALA A 71 5.87 3.19 0.90
C ALA A 71 4.91 4.33 0.53
N PHE A 72 3.98 4.63 1.43
CA PHE A 72 3.12 5.81 1.38
C PHE A 72 3.63 6.82 2.39
N THR A 73 3.75 8.06 1.98
CA THR A 73 4.24 9.17 2.81
C THR A 73 3.09 10.10 3.14
N ASN A 74 3.08 10.64 4.35
CA ASN A 74 2.06 11.61 4.71
C ASN A 74 2.39 13.03 4.23
N SER A 75 1.35 13.84 4.12
CA SER A 75 1.44 15.26 3.81
C SER A 75 1.97 16.04 5.02
N LYS A 76 2.80 17.07 4.74
CA LYS A 76 3.26 18.00 5.78
C LYS A 76 2.16 18.93 6.30
N GLU A 77 1.16 19.18 5.44
CA GLU A 77 0.06 20.09 5.75
C GLU A 77 -1.05 19.35 6.50
N ASP A 78 -1.24 18.07 6.19
CA ASP A 78 -2.20 17.19 6.85
C ASP A 78 -1.56 15.81 7.09
N PRO A 79 -1.06 15.55 8.31
CA PRO A 79 -0.39 14.30 8.64
C PRO A 79 -1.27 13.04 8.53
N LYS A 80 -2.59 13.18 8.43
CA LYS A 80 -3.52 12.06 8.23
C LYS A 80 -3.66 11.63 6.77
N THR A 81 -3.24 12.49 5.83
CA THR A 81 -3.31 12.22 4.40
C THR A 81 -2.03 11.59 3.89
N PHE A 82 -2.12 10.40 3.35
CA PHE A 82 -1.00 9.62 2.81
C PHE A 82 -1.10 9.49 1.30
N THR A 83 0.06 9.56 0.64
CA THR A 83 0.18 9.50 -0.82
C THR A 83 1.24 8.48 -1.22
N GLY A 84 0.95 7.67 -2.22
CA GLY A 84 1.88 6.69 -2.80
C GLY A 84 1.55 6.41 -4.26
N SER A 85 2.49 5.75 -4.95
CA SER A 85 2.34 5.39 -6.36
C SER A 85 2.10 3.90 -6.51
N VAL A 86 1.06 3.51 -7.24
CA VAL A 86 0.60 2.13 -7.41
C VAL A 86 0.55 1.79 -8.89
N LEU A 87 0.97 0.59 -9.27
CA LEU A 87 0.87 0.04 -10.62
C LEU A 87 -0.45 -0.72 -10.79
N GLY A 88 -1.17 -0.40 -11.87
CA GLY A 88 -2.45 -1.03 -12.20
C GLY A 88 -3.56 -0.59 -11.25
N GLU A 89 -4.67 -1.31 -11.28
CA GLU A 89 -5.86 -1.08 -10.45
C GLU A 89 -6.10 -2.31 -9.56
N PRO A 90 -5.47 -2.38 -8.37
CA PRO A 90 -5.67 -3.51 -7.46
C PRO A 90 -7.08 -3.54 -6.89
N ASP A 91 -7.66 -4.74 -6.78
CA ASP A 91 -8.97 -4.95 -6.13
C ASP A 91 -8.91 -4.77 -4.61
N LEU A 92 -7.73 -4.90 -4.01
CA LEU A 92 -7.53 -4.80 -2.56
C LEU A 92 -6.17 -4.22 -2.24
N TYR A 93 -6.16 -3.30 -1.31
CA TYR A 93 -4.99 -2.70 -0.69
C TYR A 93 -4.86 -3.19 0.74
N SER A 94 -3.69 -3.73 1.10
CA SER A 94 -3.36 -4.15 2.46
C SER A 94 -2.29 -3.21 3.01
N PHE A 95 -2.67 -2.38 3.95
CA PHE A 95 -1.80 -1.39 4.58
C PHE A 95 -1.29 -1.90 5.92
N TYR A 96 -0.12 -1.42 6.32
CA TYR A 96 0.45 -1.69 7.63
C TYR A 96 1.32 -0.52 8.11
N PHE A 97 1.41 -0.36 9.41
CA PHE A 97 2.26 0.65 10.06
C PHE A 97 2.98 0.02 11.28
N PRO A 98 4.22 0.41 11.58
CA PRO A 98 5.11 1.28 10.81
C PRO A 98 5.71 0.60 9.57
N PHE A 99 6.08 1.38 8.56
CA PHE A 99 6.71 0.87 7.35
C PHE A 99 8.05 0.17 7.67
N ASN A 100 8.27 -0.97 7.03
CA ASN A 100 9.53 -1.70 7.08
C ASN A 100 9.87 -2.22 5.68
N SER A 101 11.04 -1.83 5.15
CA SER A 101 11.46 -2.21 3.80
C SER A 101 11.63 -3.72 3.58
N SER A 102 11.77 -4.50 4.67
CA SER A 102 11.87 -5.97 4.63
C SER A 102 10.55 -6.69 4.91
N ALA A 103 9.45 -5.97 5.05
CA ALA A 103 8.14 -6.59 5.23
C ALA A 103 7.73 -7.42 4.00
N THR A 104 7.03 -8.50 4.25
CA THR A 104 6.48 -9.40 3.23
C THR A 104 4.99 -9.61 3.47
N ALA A 105 4.26 -9.97 2.42
CA ALA A 105 2.85 -10.34 2.55
C ALA A 105 2.59 -11.70 1.90
N GLU A 106 1.71 -12.49 2.53
CA GLU A 106 1.16 -13.72 1.98
C GLU A 106 -0.38 -13.67 2.14
N GLY A 107 -1.06 -13.46 1.02
CA GLY A 107 -2.48 -13.15 1.01
C GLY A 107 -2.76 -11.84 1.76
N THR A 108 -3.53 -11.91 2.84
CA THR A 108 -3.87 -10.76 3.70
C THR A 108 -2.97 -10.62 4.93
N ILE A 109 -2.00 -11.53 5.09
CA ILE A 109 -1.10 -11.55 6.25
C ILE A 109 0.16 -10.78 5.89
N VAL A 110 0.43 -9.70 6.62
CA VAL A 110 1.67 -8.94 6.54
C VAL A 110 2.62 -9.39 7.64
N THR A 111 3.84 -9.76 7.26
CA THR A 111 4.91 -10.11 8.19
C THR A 111 5.96 -9.01 8.16
N SER A 112 6.21 -8.39 9.31
CA SER A 112 7.20 -7.34 9.50
C SER A 112 8.10 -7.67 10.70
N VAL A 113 9.35 -7.26 10.62
CA VAL A 113 10.31 -7.42 11.73
C VAL A 113 10.28 -6.17 12.58
N LEU A 114 9.95 -6.33 13.85
CA LEU A 114 10.02 -5.22 14.81
C LEU A 114 11.48 -4.83 15.06
N PRO A 115 11.77 -3.52 15.29
CA PRO A 115 13.09 -3.08 15.69
C PRO A 115 13.58 -3.80 16.96
N VAL A 116 14.85 -4.21 16.96
CA VAL A 116 15.46 -4.92 18.10
C VAL A 116 15.56 -4.03 19.34
N GLU A 117 15.67 -2.72 19.15
CA GLU A 117 15.71 -1.73 20.21
C GLU A 117 14.45 -0.87 20.18
N GLN A 118 13.66 -0.95 21.24
CA GLN A 118 12.56 -0.03 21.50
C GLN A 118 13.03 0.98 22.56
N ARG A 119 13.14 2.25 22.17
CA ARG A 119 13.49 3.31 23.12
C ARG A 119 12.22 3.86 23.74
N LEU A 120 12.14 3.76 25.05
CA LEU A 120 11.12 4.44 25.84
C LEU A 120 11.68 5.82 26.19
N GLU A 121 11.17 6.86 25.59
CA GLU A 121 11.40 8.24 26.02
C GLU A 121 10.31 8.68 27.01
N THR A 122 10.65 9.58 27.93
CA THR A 122 9.70 10.01 28.96
C THR A 122 8.49 10.68 28.29
N GLY A 123 7.32 10.07 28.44
CA GLY A 123 6.07 10.56 27.84
C GLY A 123 5.75 10.02 26.44
N GLN A 124 6.62 9.17 25.88
CA GLN A 124 6.39 8.52 24.57
C GLN A 124 6.54 7.01 24.68
N TYR A 125 5.68 6.25 24.04
CA TYR A 125 5.93 4.84 23.77
C TYR A 125 6.97 4.73 22.65
N GLY A 126 8.01 3.94 22.86
CA GLY A 126 9.19 3.91 22.00
C GLY A 126 8.92 3.49 20.57
N THR A 127 8.09 2.56 20.29
CA THR A 127 7.70 2.15 18.92
C THR A 127 6.18 2.06 18.89
N PRO A 128 5.51 2.70 17.94
CA PRO A 128 4.07 2.56 17.83
C PRO A 128 3.72 1.07 17.63
N PRO A 129 2.62 0.60 18.22
CA PRO A 129 2.18 -0.78 18.02
C PRO A 129 1.93 -1.01 16.52
N PRO A 130 2.24 -2.20 16.01
CA PRO A 130 1.94 -2.50 14.61
C PRO A 130 0.43 -2.46 14.39
N MET A 131 0.03 -1.77 13.33
CA MET A 131 -1.36 -1.64 12.92
C MET A 131 -1.52 -2.11 11.50
N THR A 132 -2.68 -2.64 11.16
CA THR A 132 -3.03 -3.07 9.80
C THR A 132 -4.37 -2.51 9.36
N ALA A 133 -4.54 -2.35 8.06
CA ALA A 133 -5.80 -1.94 7.46
C ALA A 133 -5.97 -2.56 6.07
N GLN A 134 -7.21 -2.69 5.64
CA GLN A 134 -7.54 -3.10 4.28
C GLN A 134 -8.57 -2.15 3.68
N SER A 135 -8.45 -1.87 2.39
CA SER A 135 -9.43 -1.09 1.64
C SER A 135 -9.46 -1.57 0.19
N ASP A 136 -10.64 -1.61 -0.39
CA ASP A 136 -10.87 -1.83 -1.82
C ASP A 136 -10.89 -0.51 -2.60
N ASP A 137 -11.06 0.61 -1.90
CA ASP A 137 -11.15 1.95 -2.48
C ASP A 137 -10.64 3.00 -1.47
N PRO A 138 -9.31 3.05 -1.23
CA PRO A 138 -8.74 3.91 -0.19
C PRO A 138 -8.97 5.41 -0.46
N SER A 139 -8.98 5.82 -1.73
CA SER A 139 -9.10 7.23 -2.10
C SER A 139 -10.50 7.81 -1.83
N ASN A 140 -11.55 6.99 -1.90
CA ASN A 140 -12.92 7.45 -1.68
C ASN A 140 -13.46 7.10 -0.28
N LYS A 141 -12.98 5.99 0.31
CA LYS A 141 -13.49 5.48 1.59
C LYS A 141 -12.59 5.81 2.78
N GLY A 142 -11.35 6.26 2.52
CA GLY A 142 -10.32 6.36 3.54
C GLY A 142 -9.82 4.99 4.02
N VAL A 143 -8.93 5.01 5.02
CA VAL A 143 -8.31 3.80 5.56
C VAL A 143 -8.37 3.82 7.09
N ALA A 144 -9.04 2.81 7.68
CA ALA A 144 -9.12 2.62 9.13
C ALA A 144 -8.12 1.56 9.60
N PHE A 145 -7.21 1.93 10.49
CA PHE A 145 -6.21 1.02 11.04
C PHE A 145 -6.69 0.36 12.33
N HIS A 146 -6.35 -0.92 12.48
CA HIS A 146 -6.64 -1.74 13.65
C HIS A 146 -5.36 -2.39 14.20
N ASN A 147 -5.31 -2.59 15.51
CA ASN A 147 -4.24 -3.31 16.23
C ASN A 147 -4.51 -4.83 16.22
#